data_b56ed6caf7d16f5dffa9ead9dcafec5c
#
_entry.id   b56ed6caf7d16f5dffa9ead9dcafec5c
#
_cell.length_a   1.000
_cell.length_b   1.000
_cell.length_c   1.000
_cell.angle_alpha   90.00
_cell.angle_beta   90.00
_cell.angle_gamma   90.00
#
_symmetry.space_group_name_H-M   'P 1'
#
loop_
_entity.id
_entity.type
_entity.pdbx_description
1 polymer ?
#
loop_
_entity_poly.entity_id
_entity_poly.type
_entity_poly.pdbx_seq_one_letter_code
_entity_poly.pdbx_strand_id
1 'polypeptide(L)'
;MFDIIADSACDFTPEMAQKMGVEIVPFYVSLDGEHYRKEGKEIAVRDFYQFMVDNPSAYPKTSLASIEDFEEVFRRQAEAGRPTLCLCFTGKMSGCVGSARNARELVLEDYPDAKIEVMDSAAATVTEATMVAVSYTHLRAHETLSDL
;
A
#
# COMPACT_ATOMS: atom_id res chain seq x y z
N MET A 1 1.17 6.75 18.35
CA MET A 1 1.35 7.13 16.93
C MET A 1 0.95 5.95 16.06
N PHE A 2 0.03 6.16 15.11
CA PHE A 2 -0.35 5.13 14.14
C PHE A 2 0.48 5.26 12.88
N ASP A 3 0.91 4.12 12.33
CA ASP A 3 1.50 4.10 10.99
C ASP A 3 0.42 3.82 9.94
N ILE A 4 0.52 4.50 8.81
CA ILE A 4 -0.38 4.30 7.68
C ILE A 4 0.38 3.54 6.60
N ILE A 5 -0.26 2.48 6.11
CA ILE A 5 0.18 1.69 4.98
C ILE A 5 -0.88 1.82 3.88
N ALA A 6 -0.46 1.93 2.64
CA ALA A 6 -1.35 1.87 1.48
C ALA A 6 -0.72 1.00 0.40
N ASP A 7 -1.51 0.47 -0.51
CA ASP A 7 -0.94 -0.12 -1.72
C ASP A 7 -0.66 0.96 -2.80
N SER A 8 0.09 0.60 -3.83
CA SER A 8 0.53 1.58 -4.83
C SER A 8 -0.58 2.07 -5.75
N ALA A 9 -1.79 1.47 -5.72
CA ALA A 9 -2.93 1.97 -6.49
C ALA A 9 -3.47 3.31 -5.95
N CYS A 10 -2.96 3.80 -4.81
CA CYS A 10 -3.22 5.16 -4.33
C CYS A 10 -2.46 6.24 -5.12
N ASP A 11 -1.60 5.87 -6.06
CA ASP A 11 -0.83 6.80 -6.93
C ASP A 11 0.04 7.83 -6.18
N PHE A 12 0.47 7.53 -4.95
CA PHE A 12 1.42 8.39 -4.25
C PHE A 12 2.79 8.34 -4.92
N THR A 13 3.35 9.53 -5.15
CA THR A 13 4.77 9.58 -5.51
C THR A 13 5.64 9.20 -4.29
N PRO A 14 6.88 8.73 -4.51
CA PRO A 14 7.80 8.45 -3.40
C PRO A 14 7.98 9.64 -2.45
N GLU A 15 8.00 10.86 -2.99
CA GLU A 15 8.14 12.09 -2.21
C GLU A 15 6.90 12.37 -1.36
N MET A 16 5.70 12.12 -1.89
CA MET A 16 4.44 12.26 -1.14
C MET A 16 4.38 11.25 -0.01
N ALA A 17 4.68 9.98 -0.30
CA ALA A 17 4.70 8.92 0.69
C ALA A 17 5.69 9.22 1.83
N GLN A 18 6.91 9.63 1.47
CA GLN A 18 7.94 10.01 2.44
C GLN A 18 7.52 11.21 3.30
N LYS A 19 6.99 12.26 2.69
CA LYS A 19 6.55 13.48 3.39
C LYS A 19 5.45 13.20 4.41
N MET A 20 4.56 12.27 4.09
CA MET A 20 3.43 11.89 4.93
C MET A 20 3.76 10.70 5.86
N GLY A 21 4.94 10.09 5.73
CA GLY A 21 5.29 8.90 6.51
C GLY A 21 4.36 7.71 6.24
N VAL A 22 3.86 7.61 5.01
CA VAL A 22 3.03 6.50 4.55
C VAL A 22 3.92 5.46 3.89
N GLU A 23 3.80 4.21 4.30
CA GLU A 23 4.50 3.11 3.64
C GLU A 23 3.66 2.54 2.51
N ILE A 24 4.27 2.38 1.32
CA ILE A 24 3.59 1.86 0.13
C ILE A 24 3.99 0.41 -0.12
N VAL A 25 2.99 -0.48 -0.16
CA VAL A 25 3.13 -1.86 -0.61
C VAL A 25 2.87 -1.90 -2.12
N PRO A 26 3.88 -2.25 -2.94
CA PRO A 26 3.77 -2.11 -4.38
C PRO A 26 2.93 -3.22 -5.01
N PHE A 27 2.16 -2.84 -6.02
CA PHE A 27 1.68 -3.78 -7.04
C PHE A 27 2.85 -4.25 -7.91
N TYR A 28 2.63 -5.31 -8.64
CA TYR A 28 3.56 -5.79 -9.63
C TYR A 28 3.10 -5.37 -11.03
N VAL A 29 4.04 -4.97 -11.85
CA VAL A 29 3.81 -4.63 -13.26
C VAL A 29 4.72 -5.45 -14.16
N SER A 30 4.22 -5.83 -15.33
CA SER A 30 4.95 -6.57 -16.34
C SER A 30 4.82 -5.89 -17.69
N LEU A 31 5.93 -5.65 -18.37
CA LEU A 31 5.99 -5.06 -19.70
C LEU A 31 5.81 -6.09 -20.81
N ASP A 32 6.21 -7.33 -20.58
CA ASP A 32 6.18 -8.45 -21.51
C ASP A 32 5.10 -9.51 -21.21
N GLY A 33 4.43 -9.36 -20.06
CA GLY A 33 3.41 -10.29 -19.58
C GLY A 33 3.94 -11.54 -18.89
N GLU A 34 5.26 -11.67 -18.74
CA GLU A 34 5.94 -12.82 -18.16
C GLU A 34 6.74 -12.44 -16.89
N HIS A 35 7.51 -11.34 -16.98
CA HIS A 35 8.37 -10.88 -15.88
C HIS A 35 7.70 -9.74 -15.11
N TYR A 36 7.36 -10.01 -13.86
CA TYR A 36 6.73 -9.05 -12.98
C TYR A 36 7.76 -8.35 -12.09
N ARG A 37 7.65 -7.04 -11.95
CA ARG A 37 8.51 -6.16 -11.15
C ARG A 37 7.69 -5.29 -10.22
N LYS A 38 8.20 -5.02 -9.02
CA LYS A 38 7.54 -4.14 -8.05
C LYS A 38 7.53 -2.70 -8.54
N GLU A 39 6.33 -2.15 -8.69
CA GLU A 39 6.10 -0.77 -9.11
C GLU A 39 6.77 0.22 -8.14
N GLY A 40 7.45 1.21 -8.67
CA GLY A 40 8.13 2.25 -7.88
C GLY A 40 9.40 1.78 -7.15
N LYS A 41 9.64 0.46 -7.04
CA LYS A 41 10.87 -0.11 -6.44
C LYS A 41 11.81 -0.70 -7.49
N GLU A 42 11.32 -1.58 -8.33
CA GLU A 42 12.12 -2.30 -9.33
C GLU A 42 11.96 -1.72 -10.74
N ILE A 43 10.91 -0.96 -10.95
CA ILE A 43 10.66 -0.20 -12.16
C ILE A 43 10.07 1.15 -11.78
N ALA A 44 10.67 2.24 -12.26
CA ALA A 44 10.13 3.57 -12.04
C ALA A 44 8.80 3.74 -12.81
N VAL A 45 7.83 4.39 -12.17
CA VAL A 45 6.51 4.66 -12.80
C VAL A 45 6.66 5.35 -14.15
N ARG A 46 7.57 6.32 -14.24
CA ARG A 46 7.84 7.04 -15.48
C ARG A 46 8.34 6.11 -16.60
N ASP A 47 9.23 5.17 -16.28
CA ASP A 47 9.78 4.23 -17.27
C ASP A 47 8.71 3.27 -17.76
N PHE A 48 7.80 2.87 -16.88
CA PHE A 48 6.64 2.05 -17.24
C PHE A 48 5.74 2.78 -18.25
N TYR A 49 5.40 4.06 -18.00
CA TYR A 49 4.60 4.85 -18.92
C TYR A 49 5.36 5.18 -20.22
N GLN A 50 6.66 5.47 -20.16
CA GLN A 50 7.47 5.70 -21.35
C GLN A 50 7.50 4.46 -22.26
N PHE A 51 7.62 3.27 -21.66
CA PHE A 51 7.54 2.03 -22.43
C PHE A 51 6.23 1.92 -23.21
N MET A 52 5.08 2.26 -22.59
CA MET A 52 3.80 2.23 -23.31
C MET A 52 3.70 3.24 -24.43
N VAL A 53 4.31 4.42 -24.28
CA VAL A 53 4.38 5.43 -25.34
C VAL A 53 5.22 4.94 -26.50
N ASP A 54 6.37 4.31 -26.22
CA ASP A 54 7.31 3.81 -27.22
C ASP A 54 6.81 2.53 -27.91
N ASN A 55 5.89 1.80 -27.27
CA ASN A 55 5.34 0.53 -27.73
C ASN A 55 3.81 0.52 -27.72
N PRO A 56 3.13 1.26 -28.62
CA PRO A 56 1.66 1.44 -28.58
C PRO A 56 0.84 0.17 -28.74
N SER A 57 1.45 -0.90 -29.23
CA SER A 57 0.82 -2.23 -29.37
C SER A 57 1.10 -3.16 -28.20
N ALA A 58 1.90 -2.76 -27.23
CA ALA A 58 2.15 -3.54 -26.03
C ALA A 58 0.96 -3.45 -25.08
N TYR A 59 0.69 -4.55 -24.39
CA TYR A 59 -0.34 -4.63 -23.35
C TYR A 59 0.32 -5.04 -22.02
N PRO A 60 0.89 -4.11 -21.27
CA PRO A 60 1.42 -4.38 -19.94
C PRO A 60 0.37 -5.01 -19.03
N LYS A 61 0.82 -5.84 -18.12
CA LYS A 61 -0.04 -6.51 -17.14
C LYS A 61 0.31 -6.06 -15.74
N THR A 62 -0.65 -6.18 -14.83
CA THR A 62 -0.45 -5.92 -13.42
C THR A 62 -0.84 -7.14 -12.59
N SER A 63 -0.24 -7.28 -11.43
CA SER A 63 -0.65 -8.21 -10.40
C SER A 63 -0.72 -7.48 -9.06
N LEU A 64 -1.61 -7.94 -8.20
CA LEU A 64 -1.78 -7.36 -6.87
C LEU A 64 -0.53 -7.60 -6.00
N ALA A 65 -0.36 -6.81 -4.95
CA ALA A 65 0.64 -7.05 -3.92
C ALA A 65 0.41 -8.41 -3.25
N SER A 66 1.49 -9.15 -3.02
CA SER A 66 1.40 -10.50 -2.46
C SER A 66 1.09 -10.49 -0.95
N ILE A 67 0.72 -11.65 -0.41
CA ILE A 67 0.56 -11.81 1.03
C ILE A 67 1.89 -11.54 1.74
N GLU A 68 2.98 -12.04 1.18
CA GLU A 68 4.33 -11.90 1.72
C GLU A 68 4.79 -10.43 1.77
N ASP A 69 4.40 -9.60 0.78
CA ASP A 69 4.72 -8.18 0.78
C ASP A 69 4.04 -7.44 1.94
N PHE A 70 2.78 -7.74 2.20
CA PHE A 70 2.05 -7.18 3.35
C PHE A 70 2.56 -7.75 4.68
N GLU A 71 2.83 -9.06 4.73
CA GLU A 71 3.35 -9.73 5.92
C GLU A 71 4.67 -9.12 6.38
N GLU A 72 5.61 -8.88 5.46
CA GLU A 72 6.89 -8.24 5.77
C GLU A 72 6.70 -6.90 6.47
N VAL A 73 5.79 -6.06 5.94
CA VAL A 73 5.52 -4.75 6.50
C VAL A 73 4.81 -4.86 7.85
N PHE A 74 3.78 -5.70 7.96
CA PHE A 74 3.02 -5.88 9.20
C PHE A 74 3.86 -6.48 10.33
N ARG A 75 4.74 -7.43 10.05
CA ARG A 75 5.66 -7.99 11.05
C ARG A 75 6.58 -6.90 11.61
N ARG A 76 7.15 -6.09 10.76
CA ARG A 76 8.01 -4.98 11.20
C ARG A 76 7.27 -3.98 12.09
N GLN A 77 6.00 -3.70 11.79
CA GLN A 77 5.16 -2.83 12.63
C GLN A 77 4.80 -3.50 13.96
N ALA A 78 4.45 -4.77 13.93
CA ALA A 78 4.14 -5.56 15.13
C ALA A 78 5.36 -5.65 16.08
N GLU A 79 6.55 -5.95 15.55
CA GLU A 79 7.82 -5.97 16.29
C GLU A 79 8.14 -4.62 16.94
N ALA A 80 7.83 -3.53 16.24
CA ALA A 80 8.03 -2.18 16.76
C ALA A 80 6.93 -1.73 17.75
N GLY A 81 5.89 -2.56 17.97
CA GLY A 81 4.74 -2.23 18.81
C GLY A 81 3.90 -1.07 18.28
N ARG A 82 3.92 -0.82 16.97
CA ARG A 82 3.24 0.32 16.34
C ARG A 82 1.88 -0.07 15.80
N PRO A 83 0.81 0.57 16.28
CA PRO A 83 -0.52 0.42 15.69
C PRO A 83 -0.52 0.85 14.21
N THR A 84 -1.19 0.08 13.38
CA THR A 84 -1.11 0.23 11.93
C THR A 84 -2.49 0.22 11.29
N LEU A 85 -2.75 1.19 10.41
CA LEU A 85 -3.90 1.22 9.52
C LEU A 85 -3.42 0.98 8.08
N CYS A 86 -3.88 -0.11 7.48
CA CYS A 86 -3.63 -0.43 6.08
C CYS A 86 -4.87 -0.10 5.24
N LEU A 87 -4.74 0.84 4.32
CA LEU A 87 -5.77 1.20 3.35
C LEU A 87 -5.44 0.52 2.02
N CYS A 88 -6.39 -0.27 1.51
CA CYS A 88 -6.20 -1.05 0.28
C CYS A 88 -7.13 -0.60 -0.83
N PHE A 89 -6.65 -0.72 -2.05
CA PHE A 89 -7.44 -0.62 -3.27
C PHE A 89 -8.73 -1.44 -3.19
N THR A 90 -9.81 -0.93 -3.78
CA THR A 90 -11.13 -1.53 -3.67
C THR A 90 -11.17 -3.02 -3.99
N GLY A 91 -11.74 -3.79 -3.08
CA GLY A 91 -11.95 -5.24 -3.23
C GLY A 91 -12.92 -5.63 -4.36
N LYS A 92 -13.63 -4.64 -4.95
CA LYS A 92 -14.46 -4.87 -6.13
C LYS A 92 -13.66 -5.02 -7.42
N MET A 93 -12.41 -4.55 -7.44
CA MET A 93 -11.55 -4.57 -8.64
C MET A 93 -10.29 -5.42 -8.44
N SER A 94 -9.85 -5.64 -7.20
CA SER A 94 -8.63 -6.37 -6.88
C SER A 94 -8.79 -7.26 -5.66
N GLY A 95 -8.03 -8.35 -5.63
CA GLY A 95 -7.88 -9.18 -4.43
C GLY A 95 -6.93 -8.61 -3.38
N CYS A 96 -6.39 -7.41 -3.57
CA CYS A 96 -5.35 -6.81 -2.74
C CYS A 96 -5.74 -6.75 -1.26
N VAL A 97 -6.96 -6.30 -0.95
CA VAL A 97 -7.49 -6.28 0.42
C VAL A 97 -7.56 -7.68 1.04
N GLY A 98 -7.79 -8.71 0.22
CA GLY A 98 -7.74 -10.11 0.66
C GLY A 98 -6.33 -10.55 1.04
N SER A 99 -5.32 -10.20 0.21
CA SER A 99 -3.91 -10.46 0.52
C SER A 99 -3.50 -9.80 1.85
N ALA A 100 -3.85 -8.52 2.03
CA ALA A 100 -3.54 -7.79 3.26
C ALA A 100 -4.22 -8.40 4.50
N ARG A 101 -5.49 -8.83 4.39
CA ARG A 101 -6.19 -9.50 5.50
C ARG A 101 -5.55 -10.83 5.86
N ASN A 102 -5.19 -11.63 4.86
CA ASN A 102 -4.51 -12.91 5.11
C ASN A 102 -3.13 -12.69 5.75
N ALA A 103 -2.36 -11.71 5.28
CA ALA A 103 -1.09 -11.34 5.91
C ALA A 103 -1.27 -10.91 7.37
N ARG A 104 -2.31 -10.11 7.66
CA ARG A 104 -2.66 -9.72 9.03
C ARG A 104 -2.90 -10.93 9.92
N GLU A 105 -3.71 -11.89 9.48
CA GLU A 105 -4.00 -13.11 10.27
C GLU A 105 -2.71 -13.90 10.57
N LEU A 106 -1.82 -14.07 9.58
CA LEU A 106 -0.53 -14.73 9.76
C LEU A 106 0.35 -14.01 10.80
N VAL A 107 0.39 -12.68 10.75
CA VAL A 107 1.16 -11.89 11.72
C VAL A 107 0.57 -12.00 13.13
N LEU A 108 -0.75 -12.02 13.26
CA LEU A 108 -1.42 -12.15 14.57
C LEU A 108 -1.24 -13.52 15.22
N GLU A 109 -0.88 -14.58 14.47
CA GLU A 109 -0.48 -15.87 15.07
C GLU A 109 0.77 -15.74 15.94
N ASP A 110 1.74 -14.92 15.50
CA ASP A 110 3.00 -14.70 16.20
C ASP A 110 2.96 -13.48 17.15
N TYR A 111 2.14 -12.47 16.81
CA TYR A 111 1.99 -11.21 17.55
C TYR A 111 0.52 -10.94 17.90
N PRO A 112 -0.09 -11.69 18.80
CA PRO A 112 -1.54 -11.63 19.07
C PRO A 112 -2.02 -10.26 19.59
N ASP A 113 -1.13 -9.46 20.18
CA ASP A 113 -1.44 -8.14 20.71
C ASP A 113 -1.19 -7.00 19.68
N ALA A 114 -0.73 -7.33 18.47
CA ALA A 114 -0.47 -6.34 17.44
C ALA A 114 -1.78 -5.67 16.97
N LYS A 115 -1.73 -4.36 16.86
CA LYS A 115 -2.90 -3.54 16.44
C LYS A 115 -2.76 -3.21 14.97
N ILE A 116 -3.24 -4.11 14.13
CA ILE A 116 -3.23 -3.95 12.67
C ILE A 116 -4.67 -3.97 12.16
N GLU A 117 -5.09 -2.91 11.51
CA GLU A 117 -6.40 -2.84 10.86
C GLU A 117 -6.25 -2.73 9.34
N VAL A 118 -7.02 -3.53 8.61
CA VAL A 118 -7.03 -3.56 7.15
C VAL A 118 -8.39 -3.11 6.64
N MET A 119 -8.42 -2.02 5.93
CA MET A 119 -9.61 -1.38 5.41
C MET A 119 -9.64 -1.40 3.89
N ASP A 120 -10.77 -1.87 3.33
CA ASP A 120 -11.10 -1.65 1.92
C ASP A 120 -11.48 -0.18 1.73
N SER A 121 -10.71 0.56 0.94
CA SER A 121 -10.99 1.98 0.67
C SER A 121 -12.32 2.16 -0.10
N ALA A 122 -12.83 1.11 -0.74
CA ALA A 122 -13.90 1.17 -1.73
C ALA A 122 -13.62 2.20 -2.86
N ALA A 123 -12.35 2.51 -3.06
CA ALA A 123 -11.84 3.57 -3.93
C ALA A 123 -10.63 3.10 -4.73
N ALA A 124 -10.20 3.94 -5.65
CA ALA A 124 -9.04 3.73 -6.52
C ALA A 124 -8.35 5.08 -6.79
N THR A 125 -7.05 5.02 -7.11
CA THR A 125 -6.27 6.17 -7.57
C THR A 125 -6.40 7.40 -6.65
N VAL A 126 -6.72 8.56 -7.19
CA VAL A 126 -6.82 9.85 -6.46
C VAL A 126 -7.80 9.80 -5.29
N THR A 127 -8.89 9.03 -5.41
CA THR A 127 -9.87 8.90 -4.31
C THR A 127 -9.27 8.13 -3.14
N GLU A 128 -8.53 7.07 -3.41
CA GLU A 128 -7.79 6.35 -2.38
C GLU A 128 -6.68 7.21 -1.77
N ALA A 129 -5.90 7.91 -2.62
CA ALA A 129 -4.92 8.90 -2.17
C ALA A 129 -5.52 9.93 -1.20
N THR A 130 -6.73 10.41 -1.50
CA THR A 130 -7.44 11.36 -0.64
C THR A 130 -7.78 10.74 0.71
N MET A 131 -8.24 9.48 0.73
CA MET A 131 -8.52 8.78 1.99
C MET A 131 -7.27 8.58 2.83
N VAL A 132 -6.15 8.21 2.22
CA VAL A 132 -4.85 8.10 2.90
C VAL A 132 -4.44 9.45 3.49
N ALA A 133 -4.54 10.54 2.72
CA ALA A 133 -4.19 11.89 3.16
C ALA A 133 -5.09 12.39 4.30
N VAL A 134 -6.40 12.13 4.22
CA VAL A 134 -7.36 12.49 5.29
C VAL A 134 -7.09 11.67 6.55
N SER A 135 -6.85 10.38 6.44
CA SER A 135 -6.50 9.51 7.56
C SER A 135 -5.23 10.00 8.26
N TYR A 136 -4.20 10.34 7.50
CA TYR A 136 -2.97 10.94 8.04
C TYR A 136 -3.25 12.23 8.82
N THR A 137 -4.06 13.13 8.27
CA THR A 137 -4.37 14.41 8.90
C THR A 137 -5.16 14.22 10.21
N HIS A 138 -6.14 13.31 10.21
CA HIS A 138 -6.94 13.01 11.40
C HIS A 138 -6.11 12.38 12.51
N LEU A 139 -5.26 11.41 12.18
CA LEU A 139 -4.41 10.74 13.17
C LEU A 139 -3.45 11.73 13.81
N ARG A 140 -2.83 12.62 13.03
CA ARG A 140 -1.94 13.67 13.57
C ARG A 140 -2.65 14.71 14.42
N ALA A 141 -3.88 15.10 14.07
CA ALA A 141 -4.65 16.04 14.87
C ALA A 141 -4.98 15.49 16.27
N HIS A 142 -5.23 14.20 16.39
CA HIS A 142 -5.47 13.54 17.68
C HIS A 142 -4.20 13.41 18.53
N GLU A 143 -3.05 13.24 17.92
CA GLU A 143 -1.76 13.18 18.64
C GLU A 143 -1.41 14.51 19.30
N THR A 144 -1.61 15.61 18.59
CA THR A 144 -1.32 16.97 19.15
C THR A 144 -2.28 17.39 20.26
N LEU A 145 -3.48 16.81 20.34
CA LEU A 145 -4.44 17.07 21.41
C LEU A 145 -4.19 16.21 22.67
N SER A 146 -3.51 15.08 22.54
CA SER A 146 -3.15 14.23 23.69
C SER A 146 -1.88 14.69 24.40
N ASP A 147 -1.10 15.60 23.80
CA ASP A 147 0.13 16.17 24.35
C ASP A 147 -0.10 17.54 25.05
N LEU A 148 -1.36 17.98 25.13
CA LEU A 148 -1.80 19.19 25.88
C LEU A 148 -2.51 18.82 27.16
#